data_fb1fb1a1c424f78abbe7bf4afdba861d
#
_entry.id   fb1fb1a1c424f78abbe7bf4afdba861d
#
_cell.length_a   1.000
_cell.length_b   1.000
_cell.length_c   1.000
_cell.angle_alpha   90.00
_cell.angle_beta   90.00
_cell.angle_gamma   90.00
#
_symmetry.space_group_name_H-M   'P 1'
#
loop_
_entity.id
_entity.type
_entity.pdbx_description
1 polymer ?
#
loop_
_entity_poly.entity_id
_entity_poly.type
_entity_poly.pdbx_seq_one_letter_code
_entity_poly.pdbx_strand_id
1 'polypeptide(L)'
;GDINMSKKILITGGAGFIAHHVIEKILSTTDWHIVTLDRLDFSGNLNRLNEVVSSFSKTEQKRVKVIHHDLKAELNPEIQAAIGKIDYISHLAAGSHVDRSISYPIEFVMDNVLGTAHILNYARKIDSLEMFSYFSTDEVFGPAPDGISYKENDRYNSTNPYSASKAGAEELV
;
A
#
# COMPACT_ATOMS: atom_id res chain seq x y z
N GLY A 1 -4.19 35.31 2.18
CA GLY A 1 -4.37 34.24 3.17
C GLY A 1 -4.30 32.92 2.46
N ASP A 2 -3.23 32.18 2.70
CA ASP A 2 -3.11 30.81 2.19
C ASP A 2 -4.26 29.99 2.76
N ILE A 3 -5.17 29.60 1.88
CA ILE A 3 -6.17 28.59 2.21
C ILE A 3 -5.37 27.32 2.46
N ASN A 4 -5.22 26.96 3.73
CA ASN A 4 -4.52 25.75 4.15
C ASN A 4 -5.32 24.57 3.62
N MET A 5 -5.04 24.13 2.39
CA MET A 5 -5.70 22.99 1.78
C MET A 5 -5.30 21.74 2.54
N SER A 6 -6.30 20.96 2.95
CA SER A 6 -6.12 19.68 3.60
C SER A 6 -5.22 18.74 2.78
N LYS A 7 -4.33 18.01 3.43
CA LYS A 7 -3.44 17.03 2.80
C LYS A 7 -4.23 15.85 2.25
N LYS A 8 -3.65 15.18 1.26
CA LYS A 8 -4.24 14.01 0.61
C LYS A 8 -3.23 12.87 0.53
N ILE A 9 -3.64 11.69 0.97
CA ILE A 9 -2.82 10.48 0.94
C ILE A 9 -3.40 9.46 -0.03
N LEU A 10 -2.52 8.85 -0.84
CA LEU A 10 -2.82 7.67 -1.62
C LEU A 10 -2.39 6.43 -0.84
N ILE A 11 -3.32 5.51 -0.63
CA ILE A 11 -3.06 4.22 0.02
C ILE A 11 -3.30 3.12 -1.02
N THR A 12 -2.28 2.32 -1.29
CA THR A 12 -2.45 1.11 -2.09
C THR A 12 -2.84 -0.05 -1.20
N GLY A 13 -3.77 -0.90 -1.64
CA GLY A 13 -4.29 -1.99 -0.81
C GLY A 13 -5.25 -1.53 0.28
N GLY A 14 -6.05 -0.49 0.01
CA GLY A 14 -6.95 0.13 0.99
C GLY A 14 -8.04 -0.78 1.56
N ALA A 15 -8.39 -1.86 0.85
CA ALA A 15 -9.33 -2.88 1.32
C ALA A 15 -8.64 -4.05 2.07
N GLY A 16 -7.32 -4.02 2.24
CA GLY A 16 -6.55 -5.02 2.96
C GLY A 16 -6.68 -4.90 4.49
N PHE A 17 -6.24 -5.95 5.20
CA PHE A 17 -6.38 -6.02 6.66
C PHE A 17 -5.68 -4.87 7.41
N ILE A 18 -4.46 -4.52 7.02
CA ILE A 18 -3.70 -3.44 7.69
C ILE A 18 -4.23 -2.06 7.30
N ALA A 19 -4.58 -1.88 6.02
CA ALA A 19 -4.97 -0.59 5.49
C ALA A 19 -6.22 -0.02 6.16
N HIS A 20 -7.20 -0.84 6.54
CA HIS A 20 -8.41 -0.32 7.18
C HIS A 20 -8.10 0.31 8.56
N HIS A 21 -7.13 -0.22 9.31
CA HIS A 21 -6.67 0.41 10.56
C HIS A 21 -5.99 1.74 10.31
N VAL A 22 -5.18 1.83 9.24
CA VAL A 22 -4.53 3.08 8.83
C VAL A 22 -5.58 4.13 8.44
N ILE A 23 -6.58 3.75 7.65
CA ILE A 23 -7.67 4.64 7.23
C ILE A 23 -8.46 5.14 8.45
N GLU A 24 -8.84 4.25 9.36
CA GLU A 24 -9.53 4.62 10.60
C GLU A 24 -8.72 5.64 11.40
N LYS A 25 -7.42 5.40 11.56
CA LYS A 25 -6.54 6.32 12.30
C LYS A 25 -6.45 7.69 11.64
N ILE A 26 -6.30 7.75 10.33
CA ILE A 26 -6.25 9.01 9.58
C ILE A 26 -7.56 9.78 9.70
N LEU A 27 -8.70 9.11 9.51
CA LEU A 27 -10.00 9.75 9.61
C LEU A 27 -10.29 10.30 11.01
N SER A 28 -9.86 9.60 12.07
CA SER A 28 -10.11 9.99 13.46
C SER A 28 -9.15 11.06 13.99
N THR A 29 -7.96 11.21 13.41
CA THR A 29 -6.91 12.08 13.94
C THR A 29 -6.51 13.23 13.04
N THR A 30 -6.96 13.25 11.79
CA THR A 30 -6.62 14.27 10.79
C THR A 30 -7.83 14.76 10.02
N ASP A 31 -7.65 15.82 9.24
CA ASP A 31 -8.60 16.30 8.24
C ASP A 31 -8.25 15.85 6.82
N TRP A 32 -7.33 14.92 6.66
CA TRP A 32 -6.81 14.48 5.37
C TRP A 32 -7.86 13.81 4.51
N HIS A 33 -7.71 13.95 3.19
CA HIS A 33 -8.41 13.17 2.20
C HIS A 33 -7.63 11.90 1.88
N ILE A 34 -8.34 10.81 1.60
CA ILE A 34 -7.78 9.50 1.33
C ILE A 34 -8.26 9.03 -0.04
N VAL A 35 -7.31 8.60 -0.88
CA VAL A 35 -7.61 7.81 -2.09
C VAL A 35 -7.00 6.44 -1.91
N THR A 36 -7.77 5.39 -2.16
CA THR A 36 -7.29 4.02 -2.11
C THR A 36 -7.25 3.41 -3.50
N LEU A 37 -6.16 2.72 -3.83
CA LEU A 37 -6.08 1.82 -4.97
C LEU A 37 -6.10 0.39 -4.48
N ASP A 38 -7.03 -0.42 -4.97
CA ASP A 38 -7.14 -1.83 -4.61
C ASP A 38 -7.67 -2.66 -5.78
N ARG A 39 -7.14 -3.86 -5.99
CA ARG A 39 -7.67 -4.79 -6.99
C ARG A 39 -8.88 -5.57 -6.51
N LEU A 40 -9.21 -5.50 -5.20
CA LEU A 40 -10.39 -6.11 -4.58
C LEU A 40 -10.47 -7.63 -4.82
N ASP A 41 -9.34 -8.31 -4.76
CA ASP A 41 -9.28 -9.77 -4.85
C ASP A 41 -9.61 -10.44 -3.50
N PHE A 42 -9.33 -11.74 -3.39
CA PHE A 42 -9.59 -12.51 -2.15
C PHE A 42 -8.85 -11.97 -0.92
N SER A 43 -7.73 -11.25 -1.09
CA SER A 43 -6.99 -10.61 0.02
C SER A 43 -7.54 -9.23 0.39
N GLY A 44 -8.27 -8.60 -0.53
CA GLY A 44 -8.96 -7.34 -0.31
C GLY A 44 -10.43 -7.55 0.05
N ASN A 45 -10.94 -6.79 1.00
CA ASN A 45 -12.33 -6.90 1.45
C ASN A 45 -13.00 -5.52 1.50
N LEU A 46 -13.78 -5.23 0.45
CA LEU A 46 -14.52 -3.97 0.35
C LEU A 46 -15.50 -3.78 1.51
N ASN A 47 -16.09 -4.86 2.02
CA ASN A 47 -17.01 -4.78 3.17
C ASN A 47 -16.29 -4.29 4.43
N ARG A 48 -15.07 -4.76 4.67
CA ARG A 48 -14.24 -4.29 5.79
C ARG A 48 -13.96 -2.79 5.70
N LEU A 49 -13.60 -2.31 4.51
CA LEU A 49 -13.42 -0.88 4.26
C LEU A 49 -14.72 -0.10 4.48
N ASN A 50 -15.84 -0.60 3.96
CA ASN A 50 -17.14 0.02 4.13
C ASN A 50 -17.59 0.07 5.60
N GLU A 51 -17.33 -0.97 6.39
CA GLU A 51 -17.60 -0.99 7.83
C GLU A 51 -16.86 0.11 8.57
N VAL A 52 -15.56 0.26 8.31
CA VAL A 52 -14.76 1.33 8.91
C VAL A 52 -15.27 2.69 8.50
N VAL A 53 -15.46 2.93 7.21
CA VAL A 53 -15.89 4.24 6.69
C VAL A 53 -17.29 4.58 7.15
N SER A 54 -18.23 3.62 7.20
CA SER A 54 -19.60 3.85 7.63
C SER A 54 -19.75 4.19 9.12
N SER A 55 -18.75 3.89 9.94
CA SER A 55 -18.71 4.29 11.36
C SER A 55 -18.49 5.81 11.56
N PHE A 56 -18.05 6.50 10.52
CA PHE A 56 -17.79 7.94 10.54
C PHE A 56 -19.01 8.75 10.03
N SER A 57 -18.99 10.06 10.27
CA SER A 57 -20.02 10.96 9.78
C SER A 57 -20.05 11.02 8.24
N LYS A 58 -21.18 11.46 7.67
CA LYS A 58 -21.32 11.64 6.21
C LYS A 58 -20.26 12.59 5.63
N THR A 59 -19.86 13.60 6.39
CA THR A 59 -18.81 14.55 5.99
C THR A 59 -17.44 13.87 5.94
N GLU A 60 -17.10 13.04 6.93
CA GLU A 60 -15.86 12.28 6.96
C GLU A 60 -15.81 11.19 5.91
N GLN A 61 -16.93 10.50 5.67
CA GLN A 61 -17.02 9.48 4.60
C GLN A 61 -16.68 10.04 3.22
N LYS A 62 -17.03 11.30 2.94
CA LYS A 62 -16.69 11.98 1.67
C LYS A 62 -15.19 12.21 1.47
N ARG A 63 -14.39 12.09 2.53
CA ARG A 63 -12.93 12.21 2.44
C ARG A 63 -12.26 10.94 1.88
N VAL A 64 -12.98 9.83 1.75
CA VAL A 64 -12.44 8.55 1.26
C VAL A 64 -12.96 8.26 -0.13
N LYS A 65 -12.05 8.08 -1.09
CA LYS A 65 -12.34 7.66 -2.46
C LYS A 65 -11.67 6.33 -2.75
N VAL A 66 -12.43 5.35 -3.23
CA VAL A 66 -11.93 4.04 -3.62
C VAL A 66 -11.83 3.94 -5.13
N ILE A 67 -10.66 3.54 -5.64
CA ILE A 67 -10.43 3.30 -7.06
C ILE A 67 -10.01 1.85 -7.23
N HIS A 68 -10.73 1.12 -8.10
CA HIS A 68 -10.36 -0.23 -8.47
C HIS A 68 -9.23 -0.20 -9.51
N HIS A 69 -8.06 -0.71 -9.14
CA HIS A 69 -6.91 -0.82 -10.03
C HIS A 69 -5.95 -1.90 -9.53
N ASP A 70 -5.44 -2.69 -10.47
CA ASP A 70 -4.37 -3.67 -10.20
C ASP A 70 -3.02 -3.07 -10.61
N LEU A 71 -2.10 -2.94 -9.65
CA LEU A 71 -0.76 -2.38 -9.86
C LEU A 71 0.14 -3.22 -10.77
N LYS A 72 -0.28 -4.41 -11.18
CA LYS A 72 0.39 -5.12 -12.29
C LYS A 72 0.31 -4.37 -13.62
N ALA A 73 -0.66 -3.47 -13.75
CA ALA A 73 -0.77 -2.52 -14.84
C ALA A 73 -0.30 -1.13 -14.41
N GLU A 74 0.28 -0.38 -15.34
CA GLU A 74 0.66 1.02 -15.09
C GLU A 74 -0.57 1.86 -14.75
N LEU A 75 -0.35 2.92 -13.96
CA LEU A 75 -1.37 3.93 -13.70
C LEU A 75 -1.52 4.80 -14.95
N ASN A 76 -2.56 4.53 -15.73
CA ASN A 76 -2.86 5.30 -16.94
C ASN A 76 -3.31 6.74 -16.60
N PRO A 77 -3.35 7.66 -17.59
CA PRO A 77 -3.74 9.05 -17.35
C PRO A 77 -5.13 9.22 -16.71
N GLU A 78 -6.08 8.34 -17.01
CA GLU A 78 -7.43 8.38 -16.41
C GLU A 78 -7.38 8.07 -14.91
N ILE A 79 -6.65 7.03 -14.52
CA ILE A 79 -6.43 6.69 -13.10
C ILE A 79 -5.69 7.82 -12.39
N GLN A 80 -4.64 8.37 -12.99
CA GLN A 80 -3.89 9.49 -12.43
C GLN A 80 -4.78 10.73 -12.22
N ALA A 81 -5.64 11.05 -13.18
CA ALA A 81 -6.61 12.14 -13.06
C ALA A 81 -7.64 11.87 -11.95
N ALA A 82 -8.09 10.63 -11.80
CA ALA A 82 -9.02 10.24 -10.75
C ALA A 82 -8.40 10.35 -9.34
N ILE A 83 -7.10 10.06 -9.20
CA ILE A 83 -6.35 10.26 -7.96
C ILE A 83 -6.20 11.76 -7.65
N GLY A 84 -5.87 12.56 -8.64
CA GLY A 84 -5.59 13.98 -8.50
C GLY A 84 -4.28 14.29 -7.79
N LYS A 85 -4.16 15.51 -7.25
CA LYS A 85 -2.98 15.94 -6.49
C LYS A 85 -2.92 15.21 -5.16
N ILE A 86 -1.74 14.64 -4.83
CA ILE A 86 -1.49 13.96 -3.56
C ILE A 86 -0.20 14.47 -2.91
N ASP A 87 -0.16 14.38 -1.58
CA ASP A 87 0.97 14.82 -0.76
C ASP A 87 1.76 13.63 -0.21
N TYR A 88 1.08 12.50 0.03
CA TYR A 88 1.69 11.30 0.61
C TYR A 88 1.25 10.04 -0.13
N ILE A 89 2.13 9.04 -0.15
CA ILE A 89 1.80 7.67 -0.59
C ILE A 89 2.17 6.70 0.52
N SER A 90 1.24 5.81 0.86
CA SER A 90 1.48 4.63 1.68
C SER A 90 1.21 3.37 0.86
N HIS A 91 2.29 2.67 0.51
CA HIS A 91 2.23 1.47 -0.34
C HIS A 91 2.10 0.21 0.53
N LEU A 92 0.87 -0.28 0.67
CA LEU A 92 0.50 -1.47 1.45
C LEU A 92 0.06 -2.64 0.56
N ALA A 93 -0.16 -2.41 -0.73
CA ALA A 93 -0.63 -3.42 -1.67
C ALA A 93 0.44 -4.48 -1.93
N ALA A 94 0.20 -5.68 -1.49
CA ALA A 94 1.07 -6.84 -1.71
C ALA A 94 0.29 -8.14 -1.51
N GLY A 95 0.75 -9.23 -2.12
CA GLY A 95 0.34 -10.57 -1.73
C GLY A 95 0.88 -10.85 -0.32
N SER A 96 0.02 -11.29 0.60
CA SER A 96 0.35 -11.39 2.02
C SER A 96 0.35 -12.81 2.59
N HIS A 97 -0.01 -13.83 1.80
CA HIS A 97 -0.09 -15.22 2.26
C HIS A 97 1.12 -16.03 1.80
N VAL A 98 1.98 -16.44 2.74
CA VAL A 98 3.19 -17.25 2.46
C VAL A 98 2.86 -18.55 1.74
N ASP A 99 1.89 -19.33 2.23
CA ASP A 99 1.50 -20.61 1.63
C ASP A 99 1.02 -20.43 0.19
N ARG A 100 0.26 -19.37 -0.09
CA ARG A 100 -0.18 -19.05 -1.43
C ARG A 100 0.96 -18.61 -2.34
N SER A 101 2.00 -17.94 -1.81
CA SER A 101 3.18 -17.57 -2.59
C SER A 101 3.98 -18.78 -3.07
N ILE A 102 3.98 -19.86 -2.31
CA ILE A 102 4.61 -21.14 -2.71
C ILE A 102 3.84 -21.77 -3.88
N SER A 103 2.50 -21.72 -3.85
CA SER A 103 1.65 -22.27 -4.90
C SER A 103 1.60 -21.40 -6.16
N TYR A 104 1.72 -20.09 -6.00
CA TYR A 104 1.58 -19.10 -7.09
C TYR A 104 2.72 -18.05 -7.08
N PRO A 105 3.98 -18.50 -7.24
CA PRO A 105 5.14 -17.61 -7.03
C PRO A 105 5.21 -16.45 -8.03
N ILE A 106 4.83 -16.66 -9.29
CA ILE A 106 4.85 -15.62 -10.33
C ILE A 106 3.87 -14.50 -9.98
N GLU A 107 2.67 -14.84 -9.52
CA GLU A 107 1.67 -13.85 -9.11
C GLU A 107 2.20 -12.95 -7.99
N PHE A 108 2.84 -13.53 -6.97
CA PHE A 108 3.42 -12.76 -5.87
C PHE A 108 4.62 -11.89 -6.29
N VAL A 109 5.46 -12.34 -7.21
CA VAL A 109 6.52 -11.51 -7.79
C VAL A 109 5.92 -10.33 -8.54
N MET A 110 4.90 -10.55 -9.36
CA MET A 110 4.22 -9.49 -10.10
C MET A 110 3.53 -8.50 -9.15
N ASP A 111 2.90 -8.99 -8.09
CA ASP A 111 2.23 -8.13 -7.10
C ASP A 111 3.24 -7.25 -6.34
N ASN A 112 4.31 -7.84 -5.85
CA ASN A 112 5.22 -7.17 -4.92
C ASN A 112 6.33 -6.39 -5.64
N VAL A 113 6.91 -6.93 -6.70
CA VAL A 113 8.02 -6.27 -7.42
C VAL A 113 7.48 -5.35 -8.51
N LEU A 114 6.68 -5.87 -9.44
CA LEU A 114 6.14 -5.07 -10.54
C LEU A 114 5.16 -4.00 -10.03
N GLY A 115 4.29 -4.34 -9.09
CA GLY A 115 3.36 -3.39 -8.48
C GLY A 115 4.09 -2.23 -7.79
N THR A 116 5.17 -2.53 -7.05
CA THR A 116 6.00 -1.51 -6.41
C THR A 116 6.73 -0.65 -7.45
N ALA A 117 7.25 -1.26 -8.51
CA ALA A 117 7.89 -0.51 -9.60
C ALA A 117 6.91 0.47 -10.27
N HIS A 118 5.67 0.07 -10.51
CA HIS A 118 4.66 0.95 -11.11
C HIS A 118 4.28 2.11 -10.19
N ILE A 119 4.09 1.87 -8.89
CA ILE A 119 3.75 2.95 -7.96
C ILE A 119 4.92 3.91 -7.76
N LEU A 120 6.16 3.44 -7.74
CA LEU A 120 7.35 4.28 -7.67
C LEU A 120 7.53 5.11 -8.95
N ASN A 121 7.29 4.50 -10.12
CA ASN A 121 7.34 5.23 -11.39
C ASN A 121 6.30 6.36 -11.45
N TYR A 122 5.14 6.15 -10.88
CA TYR A 122 4.12 7.19 -10.71
C TYR A 122 4.58 8.24 -9.69
N ALA A 123 5.05 7.82 -8.52
CA ALA A 123 5.47 8.70 -7.43
C ALA A 123 6.55 9.71 -7.86
N ARG A 124 7.56 9.27 -8.61
CA ARG A 124 8.66 10.13 -9.07
C ARG A 124 8.22 11.27 -9.98
N LYS A 125 7.01 11.22 -10.55
CA LYS A 125 6.44 12.23 -11.43
C LYS A 125 5.57 13.25 -10.68
N ILE A 126 5.41 13.10 -9.38
CA ILE A 126 4.53 13.93 -8.56
C ILE A 126 5.36 14.97 -7.84
N ASP A 127 5.31 16.23 -8.32
CA ASP A 127 6.06 17.33 -7.73
C ASP A 127 5.58 17.69 -6.32
N SER A 128 4.29 17.45 -6.02
CA SER A 128 3.69 17.75 -4.71
C SER A 128 3.95 16.70 -3.65
N LEU A 129 4.56 15.56 -4.00
CA LEU A 129 4.78 14.45 -3.07
C LEU A 129 5.81 14.80 -2.01
N GLU A 130 5.43 14.69 -0.75
CA GLU A 130 6.28 14.98 0.40
C GLU A 130 6.90 13.72 1.01
N MET A 131 6.19 12.57 0.92
CA MET A 131 6.64 11.31 1.51
C MET A 131 6.07 10.11 0.77
N PHE A 132 6.91 9.09 0.59
CA PHE A 132 6.54 7.74 0.18
C PHE A 132 6.88 6.77 1.29
N SER A 133 5.89 6.00 1.76
CA SER A 133 6.06 4.96 2.77
C SER A 133 5.80 3.58 2.18
N TYR A 134 6.72 2.66 2.40
CA TYR A 134 6.61 1.27 1.99
C TYR A 134 6.50 0.36 3.21
N PHE A 135 5.45 -0.49 3.23
CA PHE A 135 5.26 -1.48 4.28
C PHE A 135 5.98 -2.77 3.93
N SER A 136 7.06 -3.07 4.66
CA SER A 136 7.87 -4.26 4.49
C SER A 136 7.55 -5.33 5.53
N THR A 137 8.25 -6.46 5.46
CA THR A 137 8.14 -7.57 6.40
C THR A 137 9.54 -8.05 6.83
N ASP A 138 9.67 -8.52 8.07
CA ASP A 138 10.90 -9.11 8.58
C ASP A 138 11.24 -10.47 7.93
N GLU A 139 10.29 -11.12 7.30
CA GLU A 139 10.51 -12.37 6.56
C GLU A 139 11.54 -12.26 5.43
N VAL A 140 11.86 -11.05 4.95
CA VAL A 140 12.90 -10.83 3.95
C VAL A 140 14.30 -11.25 4.43
N PHE A 141 14.53 -11.26 5.74
CA PHE A 141 15.79 -11.68 6.35
C PHE A 141 15.87 -13.19 6.59
N GLY A 142 14.75 -13.93 6.38
CA GLY A 142 14.66 -15.33 6.71
C GLY A 142 14.53 -15.61 8.22
N PRO A 143 14.52 -16.88 8.64
CA PRO A 143 14.42 -17.23 10.05
C PRO A 143 15.60 -16.70 10.85
N ALA A 144 15.32 -16.01 11.97
CA ALA A 144 16.35 -15.58 12.89
C ALA A 144 16.84 -16.78 13.74
N PRO A 145 18.17 -16.92 13.97
CA PRO A 145 18.66 -17.85 14.98
C PRO A 145 18.13 -17.51 16.38
N ASP A 146 18.06 -18.52 17.25
CA ASP A 146 17.57 -18.34 18.62
C ASP A 146 18.34 -17.24 19.35
N GLY A 147 17.63 -16.31 19.93
CA GLY A 147 18.17 -15.18 20.69
C GLY A 147 18.72 -14.03 19.84
N ILE A 148 18.56 -14.06 18.53
CA ILE A 148 19.00 -13.00 17.60
C ILE A 148 17.77 -12.31 17.01
N SER A 149 17.78 -10.96 17.01
CA SER A 149 16.82 -10.15 16.27
C SER A 149 17.52 -9.47 15.10
N TYR A 150 16.86 -9.46 13.94
CA TYR A 150 17.39 -8.76 12.77
C TYR A 150 17.24 -7.24 12.91
N LYS A 151 18.18 -6.52 12.29
CA LYS A 151 18.21 -5.06 12.19
C LYS A 151 18.03 -4.64 10.72
N GLU A 152 17.72 -3.38 10.50
CA GLU A 152 17.51 -2.81 9.17
C GLU A 152 18.68 -3.04 8.18
N ASN A 153 19.90 -3.14 8.69
CA ASN A 153 21.11 -3.34 7.88
C ASN A 153 21.52 -4.81 7.69
N ASP A 154 20.73 -5.76 8.19
CA ASP A 154 21.04 -7.17 8.01
C ASP A 154 20.78 -7.62 6.57
N ARG A 155 21.50 -8.64 6.11
CA ARG A 155 21.33 -9.16 4.76
C ARG A 155 19.99 -9.86 4.60
N TYR A 156 19.37 -9.69 3.43
CA TYR A 156 18.19 -10.46 3.06
C TYR A 156 18.54 -11.95 2.92
N ASN A 157 17.71 -12.79 3.51
CA ASN A 157 17.79 -14.24 3.43
C ASN A 157 16.39 -14.83 3.28
N SER A 158 15.81 -14.63 2.11
CA SER A 158 14.42 -15.01 1.83
C SER A 158 14.28 -16.51 1.63
N THR A 159 13.35 -17.15 2.34
CA THR A 159 13.13 -18.60 2.34
C THR A 159 11.90 -19.05 1.56
N ASN A 160 11.10 -18.10 1.06
CA ASN A 160 9.88 -18.40 0.28
C ASN A 160 9.63 -17.30 -0.77
N PRO A 161 8.81 -17.56 -1.80
CA PRO A 161 8.53 -16.60 -2.85
C PRO A 161 7.88 -15.29 -2.36
N TYR A 162 7.10 -15.34 -1.28
CA TYR A 162 6.51 -14.12 -0.69
C TYR A 162 7.61 -13.20 -0.15
N SER A 163 8.47 -13.68 0.75
CA SER A 163 9.53 -12.86 1.31
C SER A 163 10.56 -12.43 0.26
N ALA A 164 10.88 -13.29 -0.72
CA ALA A 164 11.77 -12.93 -1.83
C ALA A 164 11.18 -11.79 -2.69
N SER A 165 9.90 -11.83 -3.01
CA SER A 165 9.23 -10.77 -3.76
C SER A 165 9.14 -9.45 -2.97
N LYS A 166 8.93 -9.51 -1.66
CA LYS A 166 8.95 -8.33 -0.78
C LYS A 166 10.36 -7.74 -0.67
N ALA A 167 11.41 -8.56 -0.55
CA ALA A 167 12.79 -8.10 -0.57
C ALA A 167 13.14 -7.40 -1.88
N GLY A 168 12.79 -7.99 -3.04
CA GLY A 168 12.97 -7.38 -4.34
C GLY A 168 12.24 -6.05 -4.50
N ALA A 169 11.02 -5.94 -3.98
CA ALA A 169 10.26 -4.69 -3.98
C ALA A 169 10.89 -3.63 -3.06
N GLU A 170 11.39 -4.04 -1.89
CA GLU A 170 12.06 -3.14 -0.93
C GLU A 170 13.33 -2.53 -1.49
N GLU A 171 14.11 -3.30 -2.25
CA GLU A 171 15.32 -2.78 -2.91
C GLU A 171 15.04 -1.74 -4.02
N LEU A 172 13.79 -1.64 -4.50
CA LEU A 172 13.38 -0.62 -5.46
C LEU A 172 13.04 0.73 -4.80
N VAL A 173 12.73 0.73 -3.51
CA VAL A 173 12.28 1.92 -2.77
C VAL A 173 13.47 2.74 -2.26
#